data_b1a6f990376099d7bb88598668d8ef3c
#
_entry.id   b1a6f990376099d7bb88598668d8ef3c
#
_cell.length_a   1.000
_cell.length_b   1.000
_cell.length_c   1.000
_cell.angle_alpha   90.00
_cell.angle_beta   90.00
_cell.angle_gamma   90.00
#
_symmetry.space_group_name_H-M   'P 1'
#
loop_
_entity.id
_entity.type
_entity.pdbx_description
1 polymer ?
#
loop_
_entity_poly.entity_id
_entity_poly.type
_entity_poly.pdbx_seq_one_letter_code
_entity_poly.pdbx_strand_id
1 'polypeptide(L)'
;MYPTGREVNSDDPAIAGGQILFATSPTADTIEPAPDQDPFESFRSEFCALINIPISSTVIFPSYQEAMRNICSLVSESTVAEDPTLLVSAFGLPKFTRHLKESDLNYQFVDIEPDSYGISPRGIVQKIEDIQGVAGIVIGHPFGHPANMPALERISSDYSIPLIQDCSSAFLAESQGMPVGKTGYASIFSLPQALGVDGYSTELDDLTLVIFEDSDETRPLGLSATTANTNQRETMEILLTALRDFPDQLQRRRSMIWELNARLRGIASVARMSHGRRIQHAYSKFSLKIRGPGWKEDLETSIRAFQVENLEFSSANSELSLSQAGADSSDQFPVALRTARDSIILDLHNGFSESDVDRISFVTRRIVSWACRS
;
A
#
# COMPACT_ATOMS: atom_id res chain seq x y z
N MET A 1 -26.65 -14.58 -16.63
CA MET A 1 -27.07 -13.29 -17.18
C MET A 1 -27.35 -12.40 -15.99
N TYR A 2 -26.53 -11.39 -15.74
CA TYR A 2 -26.77 -10.46 -14.63
C TYR A 2 -27.88 -9.49 -15.07
N PRO A 3 -28.98 -9.39 -14.33
CA PRO A 3 -30.05 -8.49 -14.73
C PRO A 3 -29.68 -7.03 -14.44
N THR A 4 -29.78 -6.19 -15.43
CA THR A 4 -29.62 -4.73 -15.29
C THR A 4 -30.70 -4.18 -14.37
N GLY A 5 -30.30 -3.46 -13.31
CA GLY A 5 -31.21 -2.83 -12.37
C GLY A 5 -31.98 -3.80 -11.45
N ARG A 6 -31.55 -5.06 -11.32
CA ARG A 6 -32.09 -6.02 -10.34
C ARG A 6 -31.02 -6.40 -9.34
N GLU A 7 -31.45 -6.75 -8.13
CA GLU A 7 -30.59 -7.35 -7.13
C GLU A 7 -29.91 -8.61 -7.69
N VAL A 8 -28.60 -8.67 -7.58
CA VAL A 8 -27.82 -9.86 -7.91
C VAL A 8 -28.12 -10.89 -6.83
N ASN A 9 -28.78 -11.99 -7.20
CA ASN A 9 -29.24 -13.00 -6.24
C ASN A 9 -28.28 -14.18 -6.22
N SER A 10 -27.94 -14.66 -5.02
CA SER A 10 -27.10 -15.84 -4.80
C SER A 10 -27.69 -17.15 -5.37
N ASP A 11 -28.98 -17.17 -5.67
CA ASP A 11 -29.70 -18.35 -6.15
C ASP A 11 -29.66 -18.51 -7.70
N ASP A 12 -28.94 -17.64 -8.42
CA ASP A 12 -28.79 -17.76 -9.88
C ASP A 12 -27.93 -19.00 -10.20
N PRO A 13 -28.45 -19.97 -11.00
CA PRO A 13 -27.74 -21.20 -11.34
C PRO A 13 -26.40 -21.00 -12.08
N ALA A 14 -26.10 -19.77 -12.48
CA ALA A 14 -24.77 -19.40 -13.00
C ALA A 14 -23.68 -19.38 -11.93
N ILE A 15 -24.02 -19.47 -10.65
CA ILE A 15 -23.16 -19.23 -9.49
C ILE A 15 -22.76 -20.51 -8.74
N ALA A 16 -23.31 -21.65 -9.09
CA ALA A 16 -23.08 -22.91 -8.39
C ALA A 16 -21.61 -23.35 -8.46
N GLY A 17 -20.90 -23.29 -7.35
CA GLY A 17 -19.67 -24.04 -7.13
C GLY A 17 -18.38 -23.27 -6.90
N GLY A 18 -18.42 -22.05 -6.40
CA GLY A 18 -17.18 -21.31 -6.05
C GLY A 18 -16.80 -21.47 -4.58
N GLN A 19 -15.62 -22.01 -4.31
CA GLN A 19 -14.98 -21.85 -3.00
C GLN A 19 -14.54 -20.39 -2.82
N ILE A 20 -14.62 -19.90 -1.57
CA ILE A 20 -14.10 -18.59 -1.20
C ILE A 20 -12.60 -18.55 -1.51
N LEU A 21 -12.15 -17.53 -2.24
CA LEU A 21 -10.75 -17.34 -2.64
C LEU A 21 -9.81 -17.03 -1.47
N PHE A 22 -10.35 -16.90 -0.27
CA PHE A 22 -9.58 -16.50 0.90
C PHE A 22 -9.37 -17.72 1.80
N ALA A 23 -8.31 -18.46 1.50
CA ALA A 23 -7.85 -19.52 2.36
C ALA A 23 -6.93 -18.93 3.43
N THR A 24 -7.37 -19.08 4.66
CA THR A 24 -6.58 -19.29 5.88
C THR A 24 -5.18 -18.74 5.90
N SER A 25 -4.96 -17.82 6.82
CA SER A 25 -3.63 -17.52 7.40
C SER A 25 -2.84 -18.80 7.55
N PRO A 26 -1.52 -18.79 7.31
CA PRO A 26 -0.70 -19.93 7.58
C PRO A 26 -0.95 -20.38 9.01
N THR A 27 -1.49 -21.57 9.20
CA THR A 27 -1.50 -22.21 10.51
C THR A 27 -0.06 -22.26 10.96
N ALA A 28 0.22 -21.66 12.09
CA ALA A 28 1.51 -21.71 12.74
C ALA A 28 1.84 -23.19 13.02
N ASP A 29 2.40 -23.88 12.04
CA ASP A 29 3.17 -25.07 12.31
C ASP A 29 4.36 -24.59 13.12
N THR A 30 4.36 -24.95 14.38
CA THR A 30 5.31 -24.59 15.42
C THR A 30 6.74 -24.85 14.95
N ILE A 31 7.38 -23.79 14.42
CA ILE A 31 8.83 -23.73 14.36
C ILE A 31 9.23 -23.28 15.76
N GLU A 32 9.75 -24.21 16.57
CA GLU A 32 10.37 -23.86 17.85
C GLU A 32 11.53 -22.89 17.54
N PRO A 33 11.49 -21.63 18.05
CA PRO A 33 12.61 -20.72 17.87
C PRO A 33 13.84 -21.31 18.59
N ALA A 34 15.02 -21.10 18.02
CA ALA A 34 16.27 -21.40 18.72
C ALA A 34 16.27 -20.61 20.05
N PRO A 35 16.50 -21.27 21.19
CA PRO A 35 16.14 -20.77 22.52
C PRO A 35 16.88 -19.50 23.01
N ASP A 36 17.78 -18.90 22.20
CA ASP A 36 18.68 -17.82 22.64
C ASP A 36 18.72 -16.58 21.71
N GLN A 37 17.90 -16.49 20.65
CA GLN A 37 17.95 -15.33 19.77
C GLN A 37 16.77 -14.37 20.02
N ASP A 38 17.10 -13.09 20.17
CA ASP A 38 16.11 -12.01 20.23
C ASP A 38 15.35 -11.91 18.88
N PRO A 39 14.03 -12.16 18.83
CA PRO A 39 13.28 -12.13 17.57
C PRO A 39 13.27 -10.74 16.91
N PHE A 40 13.38 -9.66 17.68
CA PHE A 40 13.47 -8.30 17.16
C PHE A 40 14.78 -8.04 16.43
N GLU A 41 15.91 -8.45 17.02
CA GLU A 41 17.22 -8.30 16.37
C GLU A 41 17.37 -9.21 15.17
N SER A 42 16.84 -10.43 15.23
CA SER A 42 16.81 -11.36 14.09
C SER A 42 15.99 -10.77 12.96
N PHE A 43 14.81 -10.24 13.25
CA PHE A 43 13.95 -9.60 12.27
C PHE A 43 14.65 -8.39 11.61
N ARG A 44 15.20 -7.48 12.40
CA ARG A 44 15.92 -6.30 11.89
C ARG A 44 17.09 -6.70 11.00
N SER A 45 17.88 -7.67 11.43
CA SER A 45 19.02 -8.17 10.66
C SER A 45 18.60 -8.73 9.30
N GLU A 46 17.58 -9.62 9.28
CA GLU A 46 17.10 -10.24 8.05
C GLU A 46 16.40 -9.23 7.14
N PHE A 47 15.59 -8.34 7.70
CA PHE A 47 14.94 -7.26 6.97
C PHE A 47 15.97 -6.34 6.30
N CYS A 48 16.98 -5.89 7.06
CA CYS A 48 18.03 -5.02 6.55
C CYS A 48 18.87 -5.69 5.45
N ALA A 49 19.13 -6.98 5.58
CA ALA A 49 19.83 -7.76 4.56
C ALA A 49 19.07 -7.79 3.23
N LEU A 50 17.72 -7.94 3.25
CA LEU A 50 16.87 -7.98 2.06
C LEU A 50 16.90 -6.69 1.23
N ILE A 51 17.00 -5.54 1.89
CA ILE A 51 17.02 -4.23 1.21
C ILE A 51 18.40 -3.56 1.20
N ASN A 52 19.40 -4.24 1.76
CA ASN A 52 20.80 -3.80 1.82
C ASN A 52 20.96 -2.42 2.47
N ILE A 53 20.60 -2.34 3.76
CA ILE A 53 20.77 -1.15 4.62
C ILE A 53 21.44 -1.55 5.94
N PRO A 54 22.06 -0.59 6.67
CA PRO A 54 22.59 -0.86 8.01
C PRO A 54 21.46 -1.13 9.03
N ILE A 55 21.67 -2.05 9.95
CA ILE A 55 20.72 -2.30 11.06
C ILE A 55 20.57 -1.04 11.93
N SER A 56 21.64 -0.28 12.08
CA SER A 56 21.64 0.97 12.83
C SER A 56 20.64 2.00 12.29
N SER A 57 20.26 1.95 11.02
CA SER A 57 19.26 2.87 10.45
C SER A 57 17.81 2.51 10.78
N THR A 58 17.54 1.41 11.49
CA THR A 58 16.19 0.92 11.72
C THR A 58 15.75 0.99 13.17
N VAL A 59 14.47 1.31 13.38
CA VAL A 59 13.79 1.31 14.67
C VAL A 59 12.45 0.59 14.54
N ILE A 60 12.11 -0.30 15.49
CA ILE A 60 10.79 -0.92 15.55
C ILE A 60 9.96 -0.20 16.62
N PHE A 61 8.78 0.24 16.21
CA PHE A 61 7.79 0.88 17.08
C PHE A 61 6.66 -0.10 17.42
N PRO A 62 6.03 0.04 18.58
CA PRO A 62 4.90 -0.81 18.98
C PRO A 62 3.65 -0.60 18.13
N SER A 63 3.55 0.54 17.42
CA SER A 63 2.43 0.82 16.53
C SER A 63 2.81 1.80 15.42
N TYR A 64 2.03 1.77 14.34
CA TYR A 64 2.13 2.73 13.24
C TYR A 64 1.91 4.18 13.70
N GLN A 65 0.95 4.39 14.61
CA GLN A 65 0.66 5.70 15.19
C GLN A 65 1.86 6.29 15.92
N GLU A 66 2.56 5.47 16.71
CA GLU A 66 3.74 5.92 17.44
C GLU A 66 4.90 6.22 16.50
N ALA A 67 5.14 5.38 15.50
CA ALA A 67 6.13 5.62 14.46
C ALA A 67 5.87 6.94 13.74
N MET A 68 4.63 7.16 13.29
CA MET A 68 4.24 8.38 12.60
C MET A 68 4.40 9.63 13.50
N ARG A 69 3.97 9.54 14.77
CA ARG A 69 4.11 10.65 15.73
C ARG A 69 5.57 11.06 15.91
N ASN A 70 6.46 10.08 16.03
CA ASN A 70 7.90 10.34 16.15
C ASN A 70 8.46 11.02 14.88
N ILE A 71 8.11 10.55 13.70
CA ILE A 71 8.54 11.17 12.44
C ILE A 71 8.03 12.61 12.33
N CYS A 72 6.77 12.85 12.64
CA CYS A 72 6.19 14.20 12.60
C CYS A 72 6.89 15.13 13.59
N SER A 73 7.22 14.67 14.80
CA SER A 73 7.99 15.46 15.78
C SER A 73 9.37 15.83 15.25
N LEU A 74 10.12 14.86 14.73
CA LEU A 74 11.45 15.09 14.17
C LEU A 74 11.41 16.09 12.99
N VAL A 75 10.42 15.97 12.11
CA VAL A 75 10.25 16.90 10.99
C VAL A 75 9.89 18.30 11.49
N SER A 76 9.01 18.42 12.48
CA SER A 76 8.65 19.69 13.09
C SER A 76 9.85 20.36 13.75
N GLU A 77 10.68 19.61 14.46
CA GLU A 77 11.87 20.12 15.15
C GLU A 77 13.00 20.53 14.17
N SER A 78 13.05 19.91 13.00
CA SER A 78 14.06 20.21 11.98
C SER A 78 13.75 21.43 11.13
N THR A 79 12.52 21.96 11.18
CA THR A 79 12.13 23.13 10.39
C THR A 79 12.12 24.40 11.23
N VAL A 80 12.50 25.52 10.60
CA VAL A 80 12.44 26.87 11.19
C VAL A 80 11.16 27.61 10.79
N ALA A 81 10.25 26.98 10.06
CA ALA A 81 9.02 27.61 9.62
C ALA A 81 8.07 27.82 10.83
N GLU A 82 7.37 28.96 10.86
CA GLU A 82 6.36 29.25 11.89
C GLU A 82 5.15 28.32 11.78
N ASP A 83 4.76 27.98 10.53
CA ASP A 83 3.62 27.11 10.21
C ASP A 83 4.08 25.93 9.34
N PRO A 84 4.75 24.92 9.93
CA PRO A 84 5.29 23.79 9.16
C PRO A 84 4.16 22.99 8.50
N THR A 85 4.25 22.83 7.17
CA THR A 85 3.23 22.18 6.36
C THR A 85 3.78 20.96 5.67
N LEU A 86 3.12 19.79 5.81
CA LEU A 86 3.41 18.58 5.05
C LEU A 86 2.66 18.58 3.71
N LEU A 87 3.32 18.23 2.62
CA LEU A 87 2.70 17.87 1.35
C LEU A 87 2.40 16.37 1.34
N VAL A 88 1.14 15.99 1.23
CA VAL A 88 0.68 14.61 1.39
C VAL A 88 0.00 14.13 0.12
N SER A 89 0.27 12.90 -0.30
CA SER A 89 -0.43 12.30 -1.44
C SER A 89 -1.94 12.20 -1.18
N ALA A 90 -2.75 12.66 -2.13
CA ALA A 90 -4.21 12.57 -2.07
C ALA A 90 -4.74 11.12 -2.12
N PHE A 91 -3.89 10.14 -2.44
CA PHE A 91 -4.24 8.74 -2.61
C PHE A 91 -3.13 7.81 -2.09
N GLY A 92 -3.50 6.64 -1.58
CA GLY A 92 -2.57 5.59 -1.14
C GLY A 92 -2.01 5.75 0.27
N LEU A 93 -2.53 6.70 1.07
CA LEU A 93 -2.08 6.99 2.43
C LEU A 93 -3.23 7.07 3.46
N PRO A 94 -4.26 6.22 3.41
CA PRO A 94 -5.42 6.37 4.30
C PRO A 94 -5.05 6.18 5.77
N LYS A 95 -4.09 5.31 6.08
CA LYS A 95 -3.60 5.06 7.43
C LYS A 95 -2.81 6.26 7.97
N PHE A 96 -1.86 6.77 7.19
CA PHE A 96 -1.07 7.94 7.54
C PHE A 96 -1.96 9.15 7.84
N THR A 97 -2.89 9.47 6.92
CA THR A 97 -3.75 10.65 7.06
C THR A 97 -4.75 10.56 8.19
N ARG A 98 -5.16 9.35 8.61
CA ARG A 98 -5.98 9.15 9.80
C ARG A 98 -5.28 9.67 11.06
N HIS A 99 -4.02 9.35 11.22
CA HIS A 99 -3.22 9.74 12.38
C HIS A 99 -2.64 11.15 12.28
N LEU A 100 -2.51 11.68 11.06
CA LEU A 100 -1.98 13.03 10.86
C LEU A 100 -2.81 14.13 11.54
N LYS A 101 -4.11 13.91 11.71
CA LYS A 101 -5.01 14.83 12.45
C LYS A 101 -4.63 15.01 13.92
N GLU A 102 -3.88 14.08 14.47
CA GLU A 102 -3.42 14.10 15.86
C GLU A 102 -2.04 14.77 16.00
N SER A 103 -1.42 15.17 14.91
CA SER A 103 -0.17 15.92 14.89
C SER A 103 -0.43 17.42 14.88
N ASP A 104 0.53 18.20 15.38
CA ASP A 104 0.50 19.67 15.36
C ASP A 104 0.96 20.25 14.02
N LEU A 105 1.18 19.41 13.00
CA LEU A 105 1.62 19.81 11.68
C LEU A 105 0.42 20.15 10.76
N ASN A 106 0.53 21.25 10.07
CA ASN A 106 -0.35 21.53 8.95
C ASN A 106 -0.08 20.56 7.80
N TYR A 107 -1.08 20.30 6.95
CA TYR A 107 -0.87 19.49 5.76
C TYR A 107 -1.72 19.96 4.59
N GLN A 108 -1.20 19.78 3.39
CA GLN A 108 -1.92 19.99 2.14
C GLN A 108 -1.78 18.77 1.24
N PHE A 109 -2.89 18.40 0.59
CA PHE A 109 -2.86 17.31 -0.37
C PHE A 109 -2.30 17.76 -1.72
N VAL A 110 -1.65 16.80 -2.38
CA VAL A 110 -1.19 16.90 -3.77
C VAL A 110 -1.82 15.78 -4.57
N ASP A 111 -2.35 16.10 -5.77
CA ASP A 111 -2.95 15.10 -6.66
C ASP A 111 -1.91 14.08 -7.15
N ILE A 112 -2.35 13.05 -7.81
CA ILE A 112 -1.55 11.89 -8.20
C ILE A 112 -1.31 11.83 -9.72
N GLU A 113 -0.36 11.01 -10.13
CA GLU A 113 -0.18 10.63 -11.54
C GLU A 113 -1.18 9.54 -11.95
N PRO A 114 -1.80 9.62 -13.14
CA PRO A 114 -2.86 8.70 -13.54
C PRO A 114 -2.38 7.26 -13.81
N ASP A 115 -1.09 7.08 -14.06
CA ASP A 115 -0.52 5.79 -14.48
C ASP A 115 0.09 5.01 -13.33
N SER A 116 0.73 5.70 -12.37
CA SER A 116 1.39 5.10 -11.21
C SER A 116 0.56 5.17 -9.94
N TYR A 117 -0.44 6.05 -9.91
CA TYR A 117 -1.23 6.44 -8.73
C TYR A 117 -0.37 7.06 -7.59
N GLY A 118 0.92 7.25 -7.81
CA GLY A 118 1.81 7.97 -6.91
C GLY A 118 1.58 9.48 -6.97
N ILE A 119 2.02 10.18 -5.93
CA ILE A 119 1.95 11.65 -5.85
C ILE A 119 2.56 12.30 -7.09
N SER A 120 1.96 13.39 -7.58
CA SER A 120 2.42 14.11 -8.76
C SER A 120 3.66 14.97 -8.45
N PRO A 121 4.84 14.68 -9.04
CA PRO A 121 6.02 15.52 -8.86
C PRO A 121 5.79 16.97 -9.30
N ARG A 122 5.04 17.17 -10.39
CA ARG A 122 4.66 18.52 -10.85
C ARG A 122 3.76 19.22 -9.83
N GLY A 123 2.80 18.51 -9.25
CA GLY A 123 1.91 19.07 -8.22
C GLY A 123 2.68 19.47 -6.96
N ILE A 124 3.71 18.71 -6.57
CA ILE A 124 4.60 19.05 -5.46
C ILE A 124 5.32 20.38 -5.73
N VAL A 125 5.95 20.52 -6.89
CA VAL A 125 6.68 21.75 -7.24
C VAL A 125 5.76 22.98 -7.23
N GLN A 126 4.56 22.85 -7.80
CA GLN A 126 3.56 23.93 -7.73
C GLN A 126 3.19 24.32 -6.30
N LYS A 127 3.00 23.34 -5.41
CA LYS A 127 2.69 23.62 -4.00
C LYS A 127 3.87 24.24 -3.25
N ILE A 128 5.11 23.84 -3.54
CA ILE A 128 6.30 24.46 -2.94
C ILE A 128 6.42 25.93 -3.33
N GLU A 129 6.05 26.29 -4.57
CA GLU A 129 6.04 27.68 -5.05
C GLU A 129 4.94 28.52 -4.38
N ASP A 130 3.80 27.90 -4.03
CA ASP A 130 2.64 28.57 -3.44
C ASP A 130 2.70 28.69 -1.91
N ILE A 131 3.45 27.81 -1.24
CA ILE A 131 3.44 27.67 0.23
C ILE A 131 4.81 27.99 0.81
N GLN A 132 4.86 28.87 1.77
CA GLN A 132 6.07 29.07 2.59
C GLN A 132 6.06 28.05 3.74
N GLY A 133 7.21 27.41 3.98
CA GLY A 133 7.35 26.51 5.13
C GLY A 133 6.91 25.07 4.88
N VAL A 134 7.14 24.54 3.68
CA VAL A 134 6.98 23.10 3.43
C VAL A 134 8.02 22.35 4.25
N ALA A 135 7.56 21.59 5.25
CA ALA A 135 8.39 20.87 6.20
C ALA A 135 8.72 19.44 5.76
N GLY A 136 7.92 18.86 4.87
CA GLY A 136 8.15 17.49 4.37
C GLY A 136 7.19 17.12 3.26
N ILE A 137 7.57 16.09 2.51
CA ILE A 137 6.76 15.47 1.45
C ILE A 137 6.47 14.04 1.87
N VAL A 138 5.19 13.68 1.99
CA VAL A 138 4.74 12.34 2.39
C VAL A 138 4.17 11.61 1.20
N ILE A 139 4.76 10.49 0.86
CA ILE A 139 4.39 9.68 -0.29
C ILE A 139 4.00 8.26 0.12
N GLY A 140 3.08 7.66 -0.65
CA GLY A 140 2.78 6.25 -0.61
C GLY A 140 3.17 5.56 -1.90
N HIS A 141 3.14 4.24 -1.86
CA HIS A 141 3.35 3.35 -3.00
C HIS A 141 2.09 2.52 -3.24
N PRO A 142 1.04 3.10 -3.84
CA PRO A 142 -0.29 2.48 -3.93
C PRO A 142 -0.24 1.10 -4.58
N PHE A 143 -0.93 0.14 -3.95
CA PHE A 143 -1.04 -1.25 -4.42
C PHE A 143 0.29 -2.00 -4.53
N GLY A 144 1.38 -1.45 -4.01
CA GLY A 144 2.73 -1.98 -4.15
C GLY A 144 3.47 -1.49 -5.40
N HIS A 145 2.95 -0.47 -6.08
CA HIS A 145 3.64 0.19 -7.19
C HIS A 145 4.52 1.33 -6.68
N PRO A 146 5.83 1.32 -6.95
CA PRO A 146 6.68 2.44 -6.58
C PRO A 146 6.19 3.76 -7.18
N ALA A 147 6.14 4.82 -6.38
CA ALA A 147 5.99 6.17 -6.87
C ALA A 147 7.18 6.55 -7.78
N ASN A 148 7.12 7.69 -8.45
CA ASN A 148 8.19 8.18 -9.32
C ASN A 148 9.42 8.63 -8.51
N MET A 149 10.09 7.67 -7.86
CA MET A 149 11.19 7.93 -6.92
C MET A 149 12.29 8.85 -7.49
N PRO A 150 12.78 8.65 -8.73
CA PRO A 150 13.83 9.53 -9.25
C PRO A 150 13.44 11.01 -9.32
N ALA A 151 12.18 11.30 -9.62
CA ALA A 151 11.70 12.68 -9.64
C ALA A 151 11.49 13.24 -8.22
N LEU A 152 10.98 12.41 -7.31
CA LEU A 152 10.71 12.79 -5.92
C LEU A 152 11.99 13.03 -5.11
N GLU A 153 12.99 12.17 -5.29
CA GLU A 153 14.32 12.33 -4.68
C GLU A 153 15.02 13.59 -5.18
N ARG A 154 14.90 13.89 -6.48
CA ARG A 154 15.43 15.14 -7.03
C ARG A 154 14.74 16.35 -6.39
N ILE A 155 13.42 16.37 -6.30
CA ILE A 155 12.68 17.47 -5.66
C ILE A 155 13.10 17.63 -4.20
N SER A 156 13.17 16.53 -3.45
CA SER A 156 13.63 16.53 -2.06
C SER A 156 15.03 17.18 -1.94
N SER A 157 15.95 16.79 -2.81
CA SER A 157 17.32 17.33 -2.84
C SER A 157 17.37 18.81 -3.28
N ASP A 158 16.70 19.15 -4.39
CA ASP A 158 16.74 20.50 -4.97
C ASP A 158 16.15 21.57 -4.04
N TYR A 159 15.12 21.19 -3.27
CA TYR A 159 14.45 22.10 -2.33
C TYR A 159 14.87 21.87 -0.87
N SER A 160 15.73 20.89 -0.59
CA SER A 160 16.14 20.50 0.77
C SER A 160 14.92 20.19 1.68
N ILE A 161 13.93 19.50 1.16
CA ILE A 161 12.69 19.12 1.86
C ILE A 161 12.74 17.63 2.17
N PRO A 162 12.55 17.19 3.43
CA PRO A 162 12.52 15.79 3.83
C PRO A 162 11.48 14.98 3.06
N LEU A 163 11.87 13.81 2.52
CA LEU A 163 10.98 12.85 1.87
C LEU A 163 10.65 11.71 2.82
N ILE A 164 9.37 11.57 3.15
CA ILE A 164 8.85 10.52 4.03
C ILE A 164 8.06 9.54 3.16
N GLN A 165 8.37 8.25 3.28
CA GLN A 165 7.74 7.20 2.48
C GLN A 165 6.91 6.27 3.37
N ASP A 166 5.66 6.02 3.04
CA ASP A 166 4.91 4.85 3.53
C ASP A 166 5.09 3.69 2.56
N CYS A 167 5.92 2.74 2.96
CA CYS A 167 6.29 1.56 2.18
C CYS A 167 5.48 0.31 2.59
N SER A 168 4.48 0.46 3.46
CA SER A 168 3.71 -0.66 4.01
C SER A 168 3.05 -1.55 2.95
N SER A 169 2.72 -0.99 1.78
CA SER A 169 2.16 -1.76 0.65
C SER A 169 3.20 -2.23 -0.37
N ALA A 170 4.47 -1.86 -0.21
CA ALA A 170 5.48 -1.97 -1.28
C ALA A 170 6.81 -2.59 -0.83
N PHE A 171 6.80 -3.41 0.20
CA PHE A 171 8.02 -4.11 0.63
C PHE A 171 8.62 -4.93 -0.52
N LEU A 172 9.90 -4.79 -0.75
CA LEU A 172 10.66 -5.34 -1.88
C LEU A 172 10.16 -4.94 -3.28
N ALA A 173 9.37 -3.86 -3.38
CA ALA A 173 9.18 -3.19 -4.66
C ALA A 173 10.43 -2.39 -5.02
N GLU A 174 10.72 -2.23 -6.33
CA GLU A 174 11.91 -1.52 -6.78
C GLU A 174 11.58 -0.44 -7.82
N SER A 175 12.26 0.67 -7.70
CA SER A 175 12.33 1.72 -8.72
C SER A 175 13.77 1.85 -9.24
N GLN A 176 13.98 1.67 -10.54
CA GLN A 176 15.30 1.73 -11.18
C GLN A 176 16.34 0.73 -10.60
N GLY A 177 15.88 -0.39 -10.05
CA GLY A 177 16.74 -1.40 -9.39
C GLY A 177 17.10 -1.07 -7.95
N MET A 178 16.46 -0.06 -7.36
CA MET A 178 16.62 0.29 -5.95
C MET A 178 15.33 -0.03 -5.19
N PRO A 179 15.40 -0.78 -4.09
CA PRO A 179 14.24 -1.03 -3.23
C PRO A 179 13.64 0.27 -2.71
N VAL A 180 12.30 0.38 -2.71
CA VAL A 180 11.62 1.51 -2.07
C VAL A 180 11.90 1.48 -0.56
N GLY A 181 11.92 2.65 0.04
CA GLY A 181 12.23 2.80 1.46
C GLY A 181 13.73 2.82 1.78
N LYS A 182 14.61 2.59 0.79
CA LYS A 182 16.07 2.66 1.00
C LYS A 182 16.59 4.09 1.04
N THR A 183 15.89 5.02 0.44
CA THR A 183 16.26 6.45 0.33
C THR A 183 15.18 7.30 0.99
N GLY A 184 15.49 8.58 1.25
CA GLY A 184 14.59 9.53 1.89
C GLY A 184 14.85 9.67 3.38
N TYR A 185 14.28 10.70 3.98
CA TYR A 185 14.47 11.05 5.39
C TYR A 185 13.98 9.96 6.35
N ALA A 186 12.76 9.43 6.08
CA ALA A 186 12.18 8.32 6.84
C ALA A 186 11.32 7.43 5.94
N SER A 187 11.37 6.11 6.20
CA SER A 187 10.55 5.12 5.49
C SER A 187 9.84 4.20 6.47
N ILE A 188 8.51 4.16 6.41
CA ILE A 188 7.63 3.47 7.34
C ILE A 188 7.18 2.13 6.73
N PHE A 189 7.24 1.07 7.51
CA PHE A 189 6.72 -0.26 7.17
C PHE A 189 5.84 -0.77 8.32
N SER A 190 4.51 -0.72 8.18
CA SER A 190 3.61 -1.51 9.02
C SER A 190 3.87 -2.98 8.70
N LEU A 191 4.49 -3.71 9.61
CA LEU A 191 5.05 -5.02 9.33
C LEU A 191 3.99 -6.08 8.95
N PRO A 192 2.84 -6.17 9.63
CA PRO A 192 1.78 -7.08 9.20
C PRO A 192 1.31 -6.80 7.78
N GLN A 193 1.06 -5.54 7.44
CA GLN A 193 0.66 -5.14 6.10
C GLN A 193 1.75 -5.38 5.06
N ALA A 194 3.01 -5.06 5.38
CA ALA A 194 4.14 -5.21 4.46
C ALA A 194 4.40 -6.68 4.08
N LEU A 195 4.17 -7.59 5.01
CA LEU A 195 4.38 -9.03 4.83
C LEU A 195 3.10 -9.79 4.45
N GLY A 196 1.95 -9.13 4.39
CA GLY A 196 0.67 -9.75 4.06
C GLY A 196 0.22 -10.77 5.11
N VAL A 197 0.42 -10.44 6.39
CA VAL A 197 -0.04 -11.24 7.52
C VAL A 197 -1.39 -10.70 7.98
N ASP A 198 -2.45 -11.48 7.73
CA ASP A 198 -3.83 -11.11 8.06
C ASP A 198 -4.16 -11.37 9.54
N GLY A 199 -5.18 -10.67 10.05
CA GLY A 199 -5.72 -10.88 11.40
C GLY A 199 -5.12 -9.99 12.49
N TYR A 200 -4.09 -9.22 12.21
CA TYR A 200 -3.46 -8.27 13.13
C TYR A 200 -3.95 -6.84 12.90
N SER A 201 -5.26 -6.68 12.68
CA SER A 201 -5.86 -5.38 12.34
C SER A 201 -6.24 -4.52 13.55
N THR A 202 -5.91 -4.93 14.77
CA THR A 202 -6.13 -4.11 15.95
C THR A 202 -4.98 -3.11 16.09
N GLU A 203 -5.29 -1.87 16.40
CA GLU A 203 -4.30 -0.76 16.56
C GLU A 203 -3.18 -1.07 17.56
N LEU A 204 -3.34 -2.10 18.38
CA LEU A 204 -2.43 -2.48 19.46
C LEU A 204 -1.26 -3.38 19.03
N ASP A 205 -1.34 -4.07 17.88
CA ASP A 205 -0.34 -5.05 17.45
C ASP A 205 0.28 -4.73 16.09
N ASP A 206 0.19 -3.49 15.64
CA ASP A 206 0.69 -3.02 14.37
C ASP A 206 2.18 -2.64 14.45
N LEU A 207 3.00 -3.64 14.79
CA LEU A 207 4.45 -3.45 14.84
C LEU A 207 4.94 -2.80 13.56
N THR A 208 5.66 -1.70 13.71
CA THR A 208 6.06 -0.86 12.59
C THR A 208 7.56 -0.62 12.64
N LEU A 209 8.23 -0.94 11.53
CA LEU A 209 9.65 -0.64 11.34
C LEU A 209 9.78 0.68 10.59
N VAL A 210 10.66 1.54 11.08
CA VAL A 210 11.05 2.77 10.40
C VAL A 210 12.53 2.72 10.08
N ILE A 211 12.86 3.09 8.85
CA ILE A 211 14.23 3.37 8.41
C ILE A 211 14.41 4.87 8.46
N PHE A 212 15.46 5.33 9.11
CA PHE A 212 15.87 6.73 9.12
C PHE A 212 17.14 6.94 8.29
N GLU A 213 17.30 8.10 7.70
CA GLU A 213 18.56 8.51 7.07
C GLU A 213 19.70 8.46 8.08
N ASP A 214 20.87 8.04 7.66
CA ASP A 214 21.96 7.55 8.54
C ASP A 214 22.64 8.61 9.42
N SER A 215 22.21 9.85 9.36
CA SER A 215 22.93 11.00 9.97
C SER A 215 22.48 11.41 11.37
N ASP A 216 21.50 10.76 12.01
CA ASP A 216 20.88 11.34 13.19
C ASP A 216 21.18 10.62 14.50
N GLU A 217 21.88 11.29 15.41
CA GLU A 217 22.13 10.87 16.80
C GLU A 217 20.87 10.95 17.69
N THR A 218 19.79 11.56 17.18
CA THR A 218 18.52 11.83 17.92
C THR A 218 17.45 10.75 17.73
N ARG A 219 17.82 9.55 17.25
CA ARG A 219 16.85 8.48 16.98
C ARG A 219 16.09 8.06 18.23
N PRO A 220 14.78 7.87 18.12
CA PRO A 220 13.97 7.37 19.22
C PRO A 220 14.40 5.96 19.63
N LEU A 221 14.26 5.65 20.91
CA LEU A 221 14.44 4.30 21.42
C LEU A 221 13.30 3.42 20.93
N GLY A 222 13.62 2.40 20.14
CA GLY A 222 12.65 1.44 19.63
C GLY A 222 12.31 0.33 20.61
N LEU A 223 11.36 -0.49 20.19
CA LEU A 223 10.99 -1.70 20.88
C LEU A 223 12.11 -2.77 20.75
N SER A 224 12.38 -3.45 21.84
CA SER A 224 13.33 -4.56 21.92
C SER A 224 12.74 -5.73 22.69
N ALA A 225 13.41 -6.86 22.72
CA ALA A 225 12.96 -8.01 23.51
C ALA A 225 12.84 -7.72 25.01
N THR A 226 13.60 -6.76 25.51
CA THR A 226 13.55 -6.39 26.94
C THR A 226 12.39 -5.46 27.29
N THR A 227 11.90 -4.67 26.32
CA THR A 227 10.82 -3.70 26.48
C THR A 227 9.47 -4.19 25.94
N ALA A 228 9.49 -5.20 25.06
CA ALA A 228 8.29 -5.77 24.45
C ALA A 228 7.49 -6.62 25.46
N ASN A 229 6.16 -6.53 25.37
CA ASN A 229 5.26 -7.44 26.08
C ASN A 229 5.19 -8.80 25.37
N THR A 230 4.50 -9.78 26.00
CA THR A 230 4.38 -11.15 25.48
C THR A 230 3.74 -11.18 24.08
N ASN A 231 2.63 -10.46 23.87
CA ASN A 231 1.93 -10.44 22.59
C ASN A 231 2.83 -9.88 21.48
N GLN A 232 3.59 -8.81 21.76
CA GLN A 232 4.52 -8.23 20.78
C GLN A 232 5.65 -9.19 20.41
N ARG A 233 6.12 -10.00 21.34
CA ARG A 233 7.13 -11.05 21.06
C ARG A 233 6.54 -12.13 20.16
N GLU A 234 5.38 -12.67 20.50
CA GLU A 234 4.68 -13.68 19.69
C GLU A 234 4.40 -13.13 18.28
N THR A 235 3.91 -11.91 18.18
CA THR A 235 3.71 -11.23 16.88
C THR A 235 5.01 -11.13 16.10
N MET A 236 6.14 -10.77 16.75
CA MET A 236 7.42 -10.65 16.07
C MET A 236 7.95 -12.00 15.56
N GLU A 237 7.73 -13.09 16.28
CA GLU A 237 8.09 -14.45 15.82
C GLU A 237 7.30 -14.84 14.55
N ILE A 238 6.01 -14.54 14.52
CA ILE A 238 5.17 -14.75 13.33
C ILE A 238 5.67 -13.91 12.15
N LEU A 239 5.96 -12.62 12.40
CA LEU A 239 6.46 -11.71 11.37
C LEU A 239 7.84 -12.14 10.86
N LEU A 240 8.71 -12.66 11.71
CA LEU A 240 10.02 -13.17 11.31
C LEU A 240 9.88 -14.39 10.38
N THR A 241 8.95 -15.27 10.67
CA THR A 241 8.65 -16.42 9.79
C THR A 241 8.11 -15.93 8.45
N ALA A 242 7.16 -15.00 8.47
CA ALA A 242 6.60 -14.40 7.26
C ALA A 242 7.66 -13.67 6.42
N LEU A 243 8.60 -12.97 7.07
CA LEU A 243 9.71 -12.27 6.40
C LEU A 243 10.58 -13.22 5.60
N ARG A 244 10.90 -14.40 6.17
CA ARG A 244 11.74 -15.43 5.51
C ARG A 244 11.07 -16.00 4.27
N ASP A 245 9.76 -16.18 4.31
CA ASP A 245 8.98 -16.73 3.20
C ASP A 245 8.62 -15.68 2.14
N PHE A 246 8.65 -14.38 2.50
CA PHE A 246 8.14 -13.31 1.67
C PHE A 246 8.80 -13.19 0.29
N PRO A 247 10.13 -13.32 0.11
CA PRO A 247 10.76 -13.21 -1.21
C PRO A 247 10.21 -14.23 -2.21
N ASP A 248 10.03 -15.49 -1.79
CA ASP A 248 9.51 -16.57 -2.64
C ASP A 248 8.01 -16.34 -2.95
N GLN A 249 7.24 -15.91 -1.96
CA GLN A 249 5.83 -15.57 -2.13
C GLN A 249 5.66 -14.39 -3.10
N LEU A 250 6.49 -13.36 -2.97
CA LEU A 250 6.47 -12.21 -3.86
C LEU A 250 6.82 -12.60 -5.30
N GLN A 251 7.80 -13.48 -5.51
CA GLN A 251 8.15 -13.98 -6.83
C GLN A 251 6.99 -14.75 -7.48
N ARG A 252 6.34 -15.64 -6.74
CA ARG A 252 5.15 -16.37 -7.21
C ARG A 252 4.03 -15.39 -7.55
N ARG A 253 3.73 -14.43 -6.69
CA ARG A 253 2.73 -13.39 -6.90
C ARG A 253 3.00 -12.59 -8.18
N ARG A 254 4.23 -12.16 -8.40
CA ARG A 254 4.65 -11.46 -9.63
C ARG A 254 4.39 -12.28 -10.89
N SER A 255 4.73 -13.57 -10.87
CA SER A 255 4.50 -14.47 -12.00
C SER A 255 3.02 -14.65 -12.30
N MET A 256 2.19 -14.86 -11.27
CA MET A 256 0.74 -15.03 -11.43
C MET A 256 0.06 -13.76 -11.91
N ILE A 257 0.44 -12.60 -11.41
CA ILE A 257 -0.10 -11.32 -11.89
C ILE A 257 0.33 -11.02 -13.33
N TRP A 258 1.55 -11.40 -13.69
CA TRP A 258 1.99 -11.29 -15.09
C TRP A 258 1.09 -12.12 -16.00
N GLU A 259 0.77 -13.36 -15.63
CA GLU A 259 -0.12 -14.24 -16.38
C GLU A 259 -1.56 -13.70 -16.42
N LEU A 260 -2.10 -13.26 -15.26
CA LEU A 260 -3.41 -12.62 -15.19
C LEU A 260 -3.50 -11.40 -16.12
N ASN A 261 -2.48 -10.57 -16.12
CA ASN A 261 -2.38 -9.43 -17.02
C ASN A 261 -2.34 -9.84 -18.50
N ALA A 262 -1.67 -10.94 -18.83
CA ALA A 262 -1.66 -11.47 -20.19
C ALA A 262 -3.05 -11.96 -20.62
N ARG A 263 -3.76 -12.66 -19.75
CA ARG A 263 -5.12 -13.16 -19.99
C ARG A 263 -6.17 -12.05 -20.09
N LEU A 264 -6.01 -10.95 -19.38
CA LEU A 264 -6.90 -9.78 -19.45
C LEU A 264 -6.55 -8.83 -20.60
N ARG A 265 -5.50 -9.12 -21.37
CA ARG A 265 -5.09 -8.29 -22.51
C ARG A 265 -6.19 -8.28 -23.58
N GLY A 266 -6.45 -7.11 -24.16
CA GLY A 266 -7.44 -6.92 -25.21
C GLY A 266 -8.89 -6.72 -24.74
N ILE A 267 -9.14 -6.67 -23.44
CA ILE A 267 -10.44 -6.27 -22.90
C ILE A 267 -10.45 -4.73 -22.83
N ALA A 268 -11.14 -4.08 -23.76
CA ALA A 268 -11.10 -2.62 -23.94
C ALA A 268 -11.65 -1.83 -22.74
N SER A 269 -12.60 -2.42 -21.99
CA SER A 269 -13.25 -1.77 -20.85
C SER A 269 -12.52 -1.98 -19.52
N VAL A 270 -11.35 -2.63 -19.55
CA VAL A 270 -10.52 -2.89 -18.35
C VAL A 270 -9.13 -2.32 -18.60
N ALA A 271 -8.75 -1.35 -17.78
CA ALA A 271 -7.39 -0.83 -17.75
C ALA A 271 -6.68 -1.28 -16.47
N ARG A 272 -5.39 -1.49 -16.57
CA ARG A 272 -4.51 -1.94 -15.49
C ARG A 272 -3.49 -0.86 -15.23
N MET A 273 -2.88 -0.89 -14.04
CA MET A 273 -1.74 -0.03 -13.74
C MET A 273 -0.64 -0.18 -14.80
N SER A 274 -0.10 0.93 -15.25
CA SER A 274 1.04 0.93 -16.14
C SER A 274 2.30 0.58 -15.37
N HIS A 275 3.10 -0.33 -15.90
CA HIS A 275 4.41 -0.66 -15.35
C HIS A 275 5.47 0.03 -16.18
N GLY A 276 6.13 1.01 -15.57
CA GLY A 276 7.30 1.66 -16.15
C GLY A 276 8.44 0.64 -16.38
N ARG A 277 9.34 0.96 -17.32
CA ARG A 277 10.57 0.18 -17.47
C ARG A 277 11.40 0.30 -16.18
N ARG A 278 11.98 -0.81 -15.69
CA ARG A 278 12.75 -0.88 -14.44
C ARG A 278 11.95 -0.63 -13.18
N ILE A 279 10.65 -0.92 -13.20
CA ILE A 279 9.80 -0.96 -12.01
C ILE A 279 9.52 -2.42 -11.66
N GLN A 280 9.81 -2.81 -10.42
CA GLN A 280 9.38 -4.09 -9.87
C GLN A 280 8.28 -3.82 -8.82
N HIS A 281 7.10 -4.31 -9.13
CA HIS A 281 5.90 -4.11 -8.31
C HIS A 281 5.84 -5.16 -7.19
N ALA A 282 5.39 -4.78 -5.98
CA ALA A 282 5.14 -5.74 -4.90
C ALA A 282 3.76 -6.42 -5.00
N TYR A 283 2.81 -5.81 -5.72
CA TYR A 283 1.44 -6.33 -5.87
C TYR A 283 0.77 -6.69 -4.55
N SER A 284 0.74 -5.75 -3.61
CA SER A 284 -0.08 -5.92 -2.41
C SER A 284 -1.57 -6.01 -2.75
N LYS A 285 -1.99 -5.32 -3.82
CA LYS A 285 -3.35 -5.37 -4.35
C LYS A 285 -3.32 -5.47 -5.87
N PHE A 286 -4.33 -6.11 -6.43
CA PHE A 286 -4.61 -6.11 -7.87
C PHE A 286 -5.69 -5.07 -8.17
N SER A 287 -5.39 -4.11 -9.04
CA SER A 287 -6.31 -3.03 -9.39
C SER A 287 -6.77 -3.13 -10.84
N LEU A 288 -8.07 -2.96 -11.04
CA LEU A 288 -8.70 -2.87 -12.35
C LEU A 288 -9.49 -1.56 -12.45
N LYS A 289 -9.23 -0.76 -13.50
CA LYS A 289 -10.14 0.33 -13.90
C LYS A 289 -11.26 -0.28 -14.75
N ILE A 290 -12.49 -0.22 -14.26
CA ILE A 290 -13.65 -0.87 -14.87
C ILE A 290 -14.53 0.10 -15.68
N ARG A 291 -14.27 1.40 -15.63
CA ARG A 291 -15.00 2.42 -16.39
C ARG A 291 -14.29 2.78 -17.69
N GLY A 292 -14.25 1.80 -18.61
CA GLY A 292 -13.79 2.03 -19.97
C GLY A 292 -14.95 2.32 -20.94
N PRO A 293 -14.66 2.53 -22.23
CA PRO A 293 -15.67 2.67 -23.25
C PRO A 293 -16.66 1.50 -23.25
N GLY A 294 -17.96 1.80 -23.19
CA GLY A 294 -19.02 0.81 -23.18
C GLY A 294 -19.42 0.25 -21.81
N TRP A 295 -18.74 0.60 -20.74
CA TRP A 295 -19.17 0.21 -19.39
C TRP A 295 -20.37 1.04 -18.94
N LYS A 296 -21.49 0.39 -18.64
CA LYS A 296 -22.78 1.05 -18.36
C LYS A 296 -23.20 0.99 -16.90
N GLU A 297 -22.64 0.04 -16.15
CA GLU A 297 -23.00 -0.18 -14.76
C GLU A 297 -22.26 0.80 -13.82
N ASP A 298 -22.86 1.09 -12.66
CA ASP A 298 -22.18 1.85 -11.61
C ASP A 298 -21.14 0.99 -10.87
N LEU A 299 -20.32 1.65 -10.06
CA LEU A 299 -19.23 0.97 -9.33
C LEU A 299 -19.77 -0.07 -8.34
N GLU A 300 -20.84 0.24 -7.62
CA GLU A 300 -21.40 -0.63 -6.59
C GLU A 300 -21.99 -1.90 -7.21
N THR A 301 -22.78 -1.75 -8.27
CA THR A 301 -23.33 -2.88 -9.05
C THR A 301 -22.22 -3.74 -9.63
N SER A 302 -21.14 -3.13 -10.10
CA SER A 302 -19.97 -3.85 -10.60
C SER A 302 -19.27 -4.66 -9.51
N ILE A 303 -19.05 -4.08 -8.34
CA ILE A 303 -18.46 -4.77 -7.19
C ILE A 303 -19.35 -5.95 -6.76
N ARG A 304 -20.66 -5.74 -6.64
CA ARG A 304 -21.61 -6.82 -6.29
C ARG A 304 -21.55 -7.97 -7.30
N ALA A 305 -21.43 -7.68 -8.59
CA ALA A 305 -21.30 -8.71 -9.60
C ALA A 305 -20.05 -9.58 -9.41
N PHE A 306 -18.92 -8.98 -9.02
CA PHE A 306 -17.72 -9.74 -8.65
C PHE A 306 -17.89 -10.53 -7.36
N GLN A 307 -18.50 -9.96 -6.34
CA GLN A 307 -18.74 -10.61 -5.05
C GLN A 307 -19.68 -11.83 -5.17
N VAL A 308 -20.70 -11.74 -6.01
CA VAL A 308 -21.58 -12.89 -6.31
C VAL A 308 -20.81 -14.06 -6.96
N GLU A 309 -19.71 -13.76 -7.66
CA GLU A 309 -18.80 -14.78 -8.18
C GLU A 309 -17.71 -15.16 -7.17
N ASN A 310 -17.87 -14.80 -5.89
CA ASN A 310 -16.89 -14.99 -4.80
C ASN A 310 -15.49 -14.40 -5.11
N LEU A 311 -15.46 -13.23 -5.74
CA LEU A 311 -14.29 -12.40 -5.89
C LEU A 311 -14.50 -11.13 -5.09
N GLU A 312 -13.81 -11.02 -3.96
CA GLU A 312 -13.99 -9.91 -3.00
C GLU A 312 -13.31 -8.62 -3.47
N PHE A 313 -13.70 -8.16 -4.65
CA PHE A 313 -13.31 -6.82 -5.06
C PHE A 313 -13.98 -5.77 -4.19
N SER A 314 -13.23 -4.75 -3.86
CA SER A 314 -13.67 -3.58 -3.13
C SER A 314 -13.45 -2.30 -3.92
N SER A 315 -14.01 -1.18 -3.46
CA SER A 315 -13.80 0.13 -4.07
C SER A 315 -12.43 0.68 -3.72
N ALA A 316 -11.73 1.25 -4.69
CA ALA A 316 -10.51 2.01 -4.46
C ALA A 316 -10.74 3.33 -3.68
N ASN A 317 -11.97 3.68 -3.33
CA ASN A 317 -12.29 4.79 -2.43
C ASN A 317 -11.65 4.63 -1.05
N SER A 318 -11.42 3.40 -0.58
CA SER A 318 -10.71 3.13 0.68
C SER A 318 -9.27 3.65 0.68
N GLU A 319 -8.68 3.86 -0.48
CA GLU A 319 -7.32 4.37 -0.65
C GLU A 319 -7.25 5.92 -0.74
N LEU A 320 -8.40 6.61 -0.77
CA LEU A 320 -8.42 8.07 -0.75
C LEU A 320 -7.93 8.61 0.59
N SER A 321 -6.79 9.25 0.59
CA SER A 321 -6.25 9.97 1.74
C SER A 321 -7.15 11.13 2.17
N LEU A 322 -7.79 11.77 1.19
CA LEU A 322 -8.73 12.89 1.37
C LEU A 322 -9.92 12.54 2.27
N SER A 323 -10.50 11.36 2.09
CA SER A 323 -11.71 10.95 2.83
C SER A 323 -11.42 10.81 4.33
N GLN A 324 -10.25 10.38 4.68
CA GLN A 324 -9.81 10.25 6.08
C GLN A 324 -9.59 11.63 6.74
N ALA A 325 -9.22 12.63 5.96
CA ALA A 325 -8.98 13.99 6.45
C ALA A 325 -10.24 14.87 6.51
N GLY A 326 -11.39 14.41 5.95
CA GLY A 326 -12.60 15.21 5.85
C GLY A 326 -12.49 16.37 4.86
N ALA A 327 -11.56 16.29 3.92
CA ALA A 327 -11.37 17.30 2.88
C ALA A 327 -12.40 17.07 1.76
N ASP A 328 -13.30 18.04 1.60
CA ASP A 328 -14.29 18.05 0.51
C ASP A 328 -13.81 19.03 -0.58
N SER A 329 -13.23 18.49 -1.66
CA SER A 329 -12.76 19.34 -2.76
C SER A 329 -12.61 18.55 -4.07
N SER A 330 -13.76 18.29 -4.71
CA SER A 330 -13.85 17.56 -6.00
C SER A 330 -13.02 18.18 -7.13
N ASP A 331 -12.76 19.48 -7.09
CA ASP A 331 -12.10 20.19 -8.19
C ASP A 331 -10.58 20.28 -8.06
N GLN A 332 -10.02 20.04 -6.86
CA GLN A 332 -8.57 20.16 -6.61
C GLN A 332 -7.79 18.87 -6.87
N PHE A 333 -8.45 17.69 -6.81
CA PHE A 333 -7.79 16.38 -6.93
C PHE A 333 -8.47 15.48 -7.97
N PRO A 334 -8.59 15.95 -9.22
CA PRO A 334 -9.39 15.26 -10.24
C PRO A 334 -8.87 13.88 -10.59
N VAL A 335 -7.54 13.64 -10.49
CA VAL A 335 -6.95 12.34 -10.84
C VAL A 335 -7.18 11.32 -9.70
N ALA A 336 -6.95 11.70 -8.45
CA ALA A 336 -7.18 10.84 -7.29
C ALA A 336 -8.65 10.41 -7.20
N LEU A 337 -9.59 11.37 -7.31
CA LEU A 337 -11.03 11.11 -7.26
C LEU A 337 -11.50 10.24 -8.42
N ARG A 338 -11.01 10.50 -9.65
CA ARG A 338 -11.33 9.66 -10.79
C ARG A 338 -10.79 8.25 -10.61
N THR A 339 -9.56 8.11 -10.13
CA THR A 339 -8.95 6.79 -9.87
C THR A 339 -9.76 6.01 -8.85
N ALA A 340 -10.13 6.63 -7.73
CA ALA A 340 -10.96 6.02 -6.70
C ALA A 340 -12.34 5.57 -7.23
N ARG A 341 -12.99 6.45 -8.00
CA ARG A 341 -14.32 6.19 -8.57
C ARG A 341 -14.32 5.11 -9.66
N ASP A 342 -13.26 5.05 -10.46
CA ASP A 342 -13.23 4.21 -11.67
C ASP A 342 -12.47 2.88 -11.45
N SER A 343 -11.95 2.63 -10.23
CA SER A 343 -11.14 1.45 -9.94
C SER A 343 -11.75 0.57 -8.86
N ILE A 344 -11.61 -0.74 -9.06
CA ILE A 344 -11.82 -1.75 -8.03
C ILE A 344 -10.50 -2.42 -7.68
N ILE A 345 -10.39 -2.89 -6.47
CA ILE A 345 -9.19 -3.52 -5.93
C ILE A 345 -9.51 -4.88 -5.33
N LEU A 346 -8.58 -5.80 -5.49
CA LEU A 346 -8.58 -7.11 -4.87
C LEU A 346 -7.30 -7.25 -4.06
N ASP A 347 -7.43 -7.53 -2.78
CA ASP A 347 -6.29 -7.82 -1.93
C ASP A 347 -5.67 -9.16 -2.34
N LEU A 348 -4.34 -9.21 -2.47
CA LEU A 348 -3.61 -10.39 -2.89
C LEU A 348 -2.94 -11.02 -1.67
N HIS A 349 -3.51 -12.14 -1.23
CA HIS A 349 -2.97 -12.92 -0.12
C HIS A 349 -1.82 -13.82 -0.55
N ASN A 350 -1.10 -14.32 0.43
CA ASN A 350 0.03 -15.23 0.21
C ASN A 350 -0.38 -16.58 -0.41
N GLY A 351 -1.68 -16.96 -0.30
CA GLY A 351 -2.24 -18.16 -0.91
C GLY A 351 -2.70 -18.04 -2.36
N PHE A 352 -2.41 -16.92 -3.05
CA PHE A 352 -2.80 -16.70 -4.44
C PHE A 352 -2.21 -17.76 -5.38
N SER A 353 -3.05 -18.42 -6.18
CA SER A 353 -2.73 -19.63 -6.95
C SER A 353 -3.07 -19.49 -8.44
N GLU A 354 -2.64 -20.47 -9.26
CA GLU A 354 -3.01 -20.52 -10.68
C GLU A 354 -4.53 -20.66 -10.89
N SER A 355 -5.22 -21.37 -10.00
CA SER A 355 -6.68 -21.49 -10.06
C SER A 355 -7.38 -20.15 -9.84
N ASP A 356 -6.78 -19.26 -9.05
CA ASP A 356 -7.29 -17.91 -8.84
C ASP A 356 -7.09 -17.05 -10.09
N VAL A 357 -5.96 -17.20 -10.77
CA VAL A 357 -5.71 -16.54 -12.06
C VAL A 357 -6.76 -16.96 -13.11
N ASP A 358 -7.04 -18.28 -13.22
CA ASP A 358 -8.06 -18.82 -14.10
C ASP A 358 -9.42 -18.21 -13.79
N ARG A 359 -9.80 -18.24 -12.53
CA ARG A 359 -11.09 -17.77 -12.05
C ARG A 359 -11.26 -16.26 -12.27
N ILE A 360 -10.32 -15.44 -11.81
CA ILE A 360 -10.37 -13.98 -11.96
C ILE A 360 -10.48 -13.61 -13.44
N SER A 361 -9.68 -14.24 -14.31
CA SER A 361 -9.70 -13.93 -15.73
C SER A 361 -11.04 -14.31 -16.39
N PHE A 362 -11.61 -15.47 -16.04
CA PHE A 362 -12.90 -15.92 -16.54
C PHE A 362 -14.05 -15.03 -16.07
N VAL A 363 -14.12 -14.76 -14.76
CA VAL A 363 -15.17 -13.93 -14.15
C VAL A 363 -15.10 -12.51 -14.69
N THR A 364 -13.90 -11.92 -14.77
CA THR A 364 -13.71 -10.56 -15.31
C THR A 364 -14.26 -10.47 -16.74
N ARG A 365 -13.97 -11.44 -17.60
CA ARG A 365 -14.51 -11.46 -18.98
C ARG A 365 -16.03 -11.55 -19.02
N ARG A 366 -16.63 -12.36 -18.12
CA ARG A 366 -18.09 -12.50 -18.02
C ARG A 366 -18.74 -11.18 -17.61
N ILE A 367 -18.22 -10.55 -16.56
CA ILE A 367 -18.76 -9.29 -16.03
C ILE A 367 -18.61 -8.17 -17.04
N VAL A 368 -17.45 -8.04 -17.70
CA VAL A 368 -17.27 -7.08 -18.80
C VAL A 368 -18.28 -7.30 -19.92
N SER A 369 -18.48 -8.56 -20.33
CA SER A 369 -19.46 -8.89 -21.38
C SER A 369 -20.89 -8.53 -20.98
N TRP A 370 -21.23 -8.65 -19.70
CA TRP A 370 -22.53 -8.24 -19.17
C TRP A 370 -22.63 -6.70 -19.08
N ALA A 371 -21.68 -6.03 -18.42
CA ALA A 371 -21.70 -4.60 -18.20
C ALA A 371 -21.63 -3.74 -19.49
N CYS A 372 -21.14 -4.32 -20.58
CA CYS A 372 -21.06 -3.62 -21.88
C CYS A 372 -22.22 -3.94 -22.84
N ARG A 373 -23.07 -4.94 -22.55
CA ARG A 373 -24.20 -5.31 -23.41
C ARG A 373 -25.52 -4.62 -23.06
N SER A 374 -25.64 -4.17 -21.81
CA SER A 374 -26.81 -3.44 -21.31
C SER A 374 -26.72 -1.96 -21.73
#